data_658f2c7f9bac325d05fbed6fd88b5fc9
#
_entry.id   658f2c7f9bac325d05fbed6fd88b5fc9
#
_cell.length_a   1.000
_cell.length_b   1.000
_cell.length_c   1.000
_cell.angle_alpha   90.00
_cell.angle_beta   90.00
_cell.angle_gamma   90.00
#
_symmetry.space_group_name_H-M   'P 1'
#
loop_
_entity.id
_entity.type
_entity.pdbx_description
1 polymer ?
#
loop_
_entity_poly.entity_id
_entity_poly.type
_entity_poly.pdbx_seq_one_letter_code
_entity_poly.pdbx_strand_id
1 'polypeptide(L)'
;MEVNMSEVGVYMIANLTVNDADEYRKYEKGFFPILKKFGGQFITFDDNHETFEGTDPLEGRVIIFKFPSEKAAKNWYNDAEYQSLSEFRRSGTVLKALTLVRELAPRG
;
A
#
# COMPACT_ATOMS: atom_id res chain seq x y z
N MET A 1 28.11 -11.48 10.36
CA MET A 1 27.21 -11.60 9.23
C MET A 1 26.58 -10.25 8.94
N GLU A 2 26.72 -9.78 7.74
CA GLU A 2 26.19 -8.49 7.36
C GLU A 2 24.71 -8.59 7.04
N VAL A 3 23.98 -7.58 7.45
CA VAL A 3 22.57 -7.45 7.08
C VAL A 3 22.48 -6.62 5.81
N ASN A 4 21.90 -7.20 4.78
CA ASN A 4 21.64 -6.48 3.53
C ASN A 4 20.34 -5.72 3.67
N MET A 5 20.40 -4.39 3.67
CA MET A 5 19.20 -3.54 3.82
C MET A 5 18.17 -3.77 2.72
N SER A 6 18.60 -4.23 1.53
CA SER A 6 17.66 -4.53 0.45
C SER A 6 16.78 -5.76 0.73
N GLU A 7 17.17 -6.57 1.73
CA GLU A 7 16.40 -7.75 2.13
C GLU A 7 15.44 -7.47 3.26
N VAL A 8 15.49 -6.26 3.82
CA VAL A 8 14.54 -5.85 4.86
C VAL A 8 13.15 -5.69 4.22
N GLY A 9 12.14 -6.19 4.90
CA GLY A 9 10.77 -6.02 4.46
C GLY A 9 10.33 -4.56 4.48
N VAL A 10 9.29 -4.23 3.73
CA VAL A 10 8.77 -2.87 3.65
C VAL A 10 7.27 -2.88 3.83
N TYR A 11 6.78 -1.82 4.47
CA TYR A 11 5.34 -1.55 4.57
C TYR A 11 4.95 -0.55 3.51
N MET A 12 3.77 -0.75 2.93
CA MET A 12 3.15 0.26 2.08
C MET A 12 1.96 0.80 2.85
N ILE A 13 1.90 2.12 2.94
CA ILE A 13 0.82 2.80 3.65
C ILE A 13 0.10 3.70 2.66
N ALA A 14 -1.18 3.44 2.45
CA ALA A 14 -2.01 4.24 1.56
C ALA A 14 -3.07 4.98 2.37
N ASN A 15 -3.28 6.25 2.03
CA ASN A 15 -4.36 7.02 2.60
C ASN A 15 -5.19 7.61 1.47
N LEU A 16 -6.46 7.25 1.39
CA LEU A 16 -7.34 7.68 0.31
C LEU A 16 -8.77 7.85 0.80
N THR A 17 -9.52 8.65 0.03
CA THR A 17 -10.96 8.81 0.24
C THR A 17 -11.68 8.21 -0.96
N VAL A 18 -12.63 7.32 -0.71
CA VAL A 18 -13.39 6.68 -1.79
C VAL A 18 -14.54 7.61 -2.19
N ASN A 19 -14.52 8.06 -3.44
CA ASN A 19 -15.55 8.93 -4.00
C ASN A 19 -16.59 8.15 -4.81
N ASP A 20 -16.15 7.07 -5.45
CA ASP A 20 -17.02 6.21 -6.25
C ASP A 20 -16.72 4.76 -5.85
N ALA A 21 -17.57 4.22 -5.00
CA ALA A 21 -17.39 2.88 -4.45
C ALA A 21 -17.42 1.79 -5.53
N ASP A 22 -18.22 1.96 -6.57
CA ASP A 22 -18.32 0.97 -7.65
C ASP A 22 -17.03 0.90 -8.47
N GLU A 23 -16.43 2.05 -8.77
CA GLU A 23 -15.15 2.10 -9.45
C GLU A 23 -14.05 1.51 -8.58
N TYR A 24 -14.01 1.88 -7.30
CA TYR A 24 -12.98 1.40 -6.39
C TYR A 24 -13.10 -0.12 -6.18
N ARG A 25 -14.31 -0.66 -6.21
CA ARG A 25 -14.50 -2.11 -6.08
C ARG A 25 -13.83 -2.89 -7.20
N LYS A 26 -13.79 -2.33 -8.40
CA LYS A 26 -13.06 -2.95 -9.52
C LYS A 26 -11.58 -3.06 -9.22
N TYR A 27 -11.01 -2.02 -8.60
CA TYR A 27 -9.63 -2.04 -8.15
C TYR A 27 -9.43 -3.11 -7.07
N GLU A 28 -10.30 -3.14 -6.07
CA GLU A 28 -10.20 -4.09 -4.96
C GLU A 28 -10.22 -5.54 -5.45
N LYS A 29 -11.09 -5.85 -6.41
CA LYS A 29 -11.19 -7.22 -6.93
C LYS A 29 -9.92 -7.71 -7.60
N GLY A 30 -9.16 -6.82 -8.23
CA GLY A 30 -7.92 -7.19 -8.90
C GLY A 30 -6.68 -7.04 -8.04
N PHE A 31 -6.80 -6.39 -6.88
CA PHE A 31 -5.66 -6.03 -6.05
C PHE A 31 -4.94 -7.24 -5.45
N PHE A 32 -5.69 -8.14 -4.83
CA PHE A 32 -5.09 -9.25 -4.08
C PHE A 32 -4.28 -10.23 -4.92
N PRO A 33 -4.75 -10.65 -6.11
CA PRO A 33 -3.94 -11.53 -6.94
C PRO A 33 -2.60 -10.92 -7.34
N ILE A 34 -2.59 -9.62 -7.65
CA ILE A 34 -1.35 -8.95 -8.05
C ILE A 34 -0.44 -8.76 -6.84
N LEU A 35 -1.00 -8.38 -5.68
CA LEU A 35 -0.25 -8.28 -4.44
C LEU A 35 0.47 -9.60 -4.15
N LYS A 36 -0.25 -10.69 -4.22
CA LYS A 36 0.27 -12.03 -3.95
C LYS A 36 1.37 -12.44 -4.93
N LYS A 37 1.23 -12.07 -6.19
CA LYS A 37 2.21 -12.34 -7.24
C LYS A 37 3.60 -11.81 -6.88
N PHE A 38 3.67 -10.68 -6.17
CA PHE A 38 4.93 -10.06 -5.77
C PHE A 38 5.30 -10.36 -4.32
N GLY A 39 4.68 -11.36 -3.72
CA GLY A 39 4.97 -11.76 -2.34
C GLY A 39 4.38 -10.84 -1.29
N GLY A 40 3.44 -10.01 -1.69
CA GLY A 40 2.81 -9.06 -0.77
C GLY A 40 1.86 -9.73 0.21
N GLN A 41 1.71 -9.09 1.35
CA GLN A 41 0.83 -9.54 2.43
C GLN A 41 -0.04 -8.37 2.86
N PHE A 42 -1.36 -8.56 2.80
CA PHE A 42 -2.28 -7.54 3.29
C PHE A 42 -2.30 -7.56 4.82
N ILE A 43 -2.21 -6.38 5.44
CA ILE A 43 -2.19 -6.29 6.90
C ILE A 43 -3.53 -5.78 7.43
N THR A 44 -3.96 -4.59 7.00
CA THR A 44 -5.22 -4.04 7.48
C THR A 44 -5.70 -2.87 6.62
N PHE A 45 -6.97 -2.54 6.74
CA PHE A 45 -7.47 -1.21 6.39
C PHE A 45 -8.41 -0.74 7.48
N ASP A 46 -8.49 0.56 7.65
CA ASP A 46 -9.32 1.15 8.70
C ASP A 46 -9.94 2.45 8.21
N ASP A 47 -11.26 2.49 8.22
CA ASP A 47 -12.03 3.68 7.84
C ASP A 47 -12.34 4.57 9.05
N ASN A 48 -11.95 4.13 10.23
CA ASN A 48 -12.37 4.74 11.48
C ASN A 48 -11.19 5.03 12.43
N HIS A 49 -10.01 5.21 11.83
CA HIS A 49 -8.79 5.49 12.58
C HIS A 49 -8.89 6.80 13.35
N GLU A 50 -8.08 6.94 14.37
CA GLU A 50 -8.08 8.12 15.25
C GLU A 50 -6.72 8.81 15.19
N THR A 51 -6.74 10.13 15.00
CA THR A 51 -5.54 10.95 15.07
C THR A 51 -5.45 11.56 16.46
N PHE A 52 -4.37 11.27 17.17
CA PHE A 52 -4.18 11.78 18.52
C PHE A 52 -3.58 13.18 18.49
N GLU A 53 -2.69 13.47 17.57
CA GLU A 53 -2.04 14.76 17.42
C GLU A 53 -1.63 14.99 15.97
N GLY A 54 -1.54 16.24 15.58
CA GLY A 54 -1.03 16.61 14.28
C GLY A 54 -1.84 17.72 13.62
N THR A 55 -1.19 18.46 12.75
CA THR A 55 -1.80 19.60 12.05
C THR A 55 -2.48 19.19 10.75
N ASP A 56 -2.20 17.97 10.27
CA ASP A 56 -2.76 17.47 9.01
C ASP A 56 -3.19 16.02 9.20
N PRO A 57 -4.29 15.79 9.94
CA PRO A 57 -4.74 14.43 10.23
C PRO A 57 -5.14 13.69 8.97
N LEU A 58 -4.90 12.37 8.99
CA LEU A 58 -5.34 11.49 7.90
C LEU A 58 -6.85 11.45 7.83
N GLU A 59 -7.39 11.39 6.63
CA GLU A 59 -8.82 11.31 6.39
C GLU A 59 -9.12 10.08 5.53
N GLY A 60 -10.37 9.61 5.57
CA GLY A 60 -10.80 8.50 4.74
C GLY A 60 -10.23 7.17 5.22
N ARG A 61 -9.75 6.37 4.27
CA ARG A 61 -9.27 5.02 4.55
C ARG A 61 -7.76 4.99 4.66
N VAL A 62 -7.23 4.33 5.69
CA VAL A 62 -5.81 4.01 5.80
C VAL A 62 -5.65 2.51 5.53
N ILE A 63 -4.76 2.17 4.61
CA ILE A 63 -4.52 0.78 4.21
C ILE A 63 -3.05 0.47 4.43
N ILE A 64 -2.77 -0.68 5.03
CA ILE A 64 -1.38 -1.11 5.28
C ILE A 64 -1.20 -2.51 4.71
N PHE A 65 -0.17 -2.67 3.90
CA PHE A 65 0.24 -3.98 3.39
C PHE A 65 1.77 -4.03 3.35
N LYS A 66 2.33 -5.20 3.06
CA LYS A 66 3.75 -5.46 3.27
C LYS A 66 4.32 -6.26 2.11
N PHE A 67 5.58 -5.99 1.77
CA PHE A 67 6.35 -6.79 0.81
C PHE A 67 7.62 -7.31 1.49
N PRO A 68 8.18 -8.43 0.99
CA PRO A 68 9.39 -8.99 1.60
C PRO A 68 10.63 -8.14 1.36
N SER A 69 10.61 -7.22 0.40
CA SER A 69 11.74 -6.35 0.09
C SER A 69 11.28 -5.08 -0.60
N GLU A 70 12.13 -4.08 -0.59
CA GLU A 70 11.91 -2.85 -1.34
C GLU A 70 11.79 -3.12 -2.84
N LYS A 71 12.62 -4.03 -3.34
CA LYS A 71 12.59 -4.41 -4.76
C LYS A 71 11.24 -5.00 -5.15
N ALA A 72 10.70 -5.90 -4.31
CA ALA A 72 9.39 -6.49 -4.56
C ALA A 72 8.29 -5.43 -4.60
N ALA A 73 8.32 -4.48 -3.69
CA ALA A 73 7.35 -3.40 -3.65
C ALA A 73 7.43 -2.51 -4.90
N LYS A 74 8.65 -2.18 -5.34
CA LYS A 74 8.85 -1.37 -6.53
C LYS A 74 8.46 -2.11 -7.80
N ASN A 75 8.75 -3.41 -7.87
CA ASN A 75 8.33 -4.24 -9.00
C ASN A 75 6.80 -4.32 -9.07
N TRP A 76 6.13 -4.46 -7.92
CA TRP A 76 4.68 -4.44 -7.84
C TRP A 76 4.12 -3.10 -8.36
N TYR A 77 4.64 -1.99 -7.88
CA TYR A 77 4.13 -0.67 -8.27
C TYR A 77 4.32 -0.43 -9.77
N ASN A 78 5.44 -0.86 -10.33
CA ASN A 78 5.78 -0.63 -11.73
C ASN A 78 5.22 -1.72 -12.68
N ASP A 79 4.56 -2.74 -12.13
CA ASP A 79 3.94 -3.77 -12.93
C ASP A 79 2.86 -3.19 -13.83
N ALA A 80 2.87 -3.56 -15.12
CA ALA A 80 1.94 -3.01 -16.10
C ALA A 80 0.48 -3.37 -15.76
N GLU A 81 0.25 -4.58 -15.26
CA GLU A 81 -1.09 -5.01 -14.86
C GLU A 81 -1.58 -4.22 -13.65
N TYR A 82 -0.70 -4.00 -12.67
CA TYR A 82 -1.06 -3.19 -11.50
C TYR A 82 -1.35 -1.74 -11.90
N GLN A 83 -0.54 -1.15 -12.76
CA GLN A 83 -0.76 0.23 -13.19
C GLN A 83 -2.07 0.37 -13.97
N SER A 84 -2.39 -0.61 -14.80
CA SER A 84 -3.66 -0.64 -15.52
C SER A 84 -4.84 -0.73 -14.55
N LEU A 85 -4.74 -1.62 -13.57
CA LEU A 85 -5.76 -1.77 -12.53
C LEU A 85 -5.93 -0.48 -11.71
N SER A 86 -4.84 0.24 -11.48
CA SER A 86 -4.85 1.47 -10.68
C SER A 86 -5.67 2.60 -11.29
N GLU A 87 -6.02 2.50 -12.57
CA GLU A 87 -6.92 3.49 -13.19
C GLU A 87 -8.28 3.52 -12.49
N PHE A 88 -8.77 2.37 -12.04
CA PHE A 88 -10.02 2.31 -11.28
C PHE A 88 -9.89 2.98 -9.91
N ARG A 89 -8.72 2.83 -9.26
CA ARG A 89 -8.46 3.54 -8.01
C ARG A 89 -8.38 5.04 -8.25
N ARG A 90 -7.71 5.46 -9.30
CA ARG A 90 -7.55 6.88 -9.61
C ARG A 90 -8.88 7.55 -9.96
N SER A 91 -9.75 6.84 -10.67
CA SER A 91 -11.07 7.38 -11.02
C SER A 91 -12.07 7.34 -9.86
N GLY A 92 -11.87 6.42 -8.91
CA GLY A 92 -12.81 6.22 -7.81
C GLY A 92 -12.39 6.78 -6.46
N THR A 93 -11.19 7.34 -6.36
CA THR A 93 -10.67 7.85 -5.07
C THR A 93 -9.90 9.15 -5.24
N VAL A 94 -9.72 9.83 -4.09
CA VAL A 94 -8.68 10.87 -3.97
C VAL A 94 -7.58 10.26 -3.11
N LEU A 95 -6.42 10.04 -3.69
CA LEU A 95 -5.27 9.48 -2.97
C LEU A 95 -4.45 10.61 -2.37
N LYS A 96 -4.32 10.61 -1.04
CA LYS A 96 -3.50 11.57 -0.34
C LYS A 96 -2.02 11.16 -0.42
N ALA A 97 -1.75 9.88 -0.19
CA ALA A 97 -0.39 9.36 -0.25
C ALA A 97 -0.39 7.84 -0.36
N LEU A 98 0.63 7.33 -1.02
CA LEU A 98 0.99 5.91 -1.03
C LEU A 98 2.49 5.88 -0.73
N THR A 99 2.85 5.43 0.47
CA THR A 99 4.19 5.62 1.02
C THR A 99 4.83 4.30 1.42
N LEU A 100 6.08 4.10 1.03
CA LEU A 100 6.88 2.96 1.43
C LEU A 100 7.64 3.29 2.71
N VAL A 101 7.52 2.44 3.72
CA VAL A 101 8.24 2.56 4.98
C VAL A 101 9.01 1.27 5.22
N ARG A 102 10.29 1.37 5.50
CA ARG A 102 11.16 0.19 5.66
C ARG A 102 11.06 -0.36 7.07
N GLU A 103 11.09 -1.69 7.16
CA GLU A 103 11.23 -2.37 8.45
C GLU A 103 12.57 -1.98 9.06
N LEU A 104 12.62 -2.00 10.40
CA LEU A 104 13.90 -1.82 11.07
C LEU A 104 14.78 -3.04 10.79
N ALA A 105 16.03 -2.78 10.39
CA ALA A 105 16.99 -3.87 10.13
C ALA A 105 17.26 -4.65 11.41
N PRO A 106 17.39 -6.00 11.32
CA PRO A 106 17.74 -6.79 12.49
C PRO A 106 19.09 -6.34 13.05
N ARG A 107 19.19 -6.33 14.37
CA ARG A 107 20.46 -6.04 15.05
C ARG A 107 21.18 -7.36 15.29
N GLY A 108 22.37 -7.45 14.72
CA GLY A 108 23.19 -8.65 14.83
C GLY A 108 23.88 -8.78 16.15
#